data_ef72854650cf183005222e28ca839eb2
#
_entry.id   ef72854650cf183005222e28ca839eb2
#
_cell.length_a   1.000
_cell.length_b   1.000
_cell.length_c   1.000
_cell.angle_alpha   90.00
_cell.angle_beta   90.00
_cell.angle_gamma   90.00
#
_symmetry.space_group_name_H-M   'P 1'
#
loop_
_entity.id
_entity.type
_entity.pdbx_description
1 polymer ?
#
loop_
_entity_poly.entity_id
_entity_poly.type
_entity_poly.pdbx_seq_one_letter_code
_entity_poly.pdbx_strand_id
1 'polypeptide(L)' 'LSAKDYKTLLQEYVQHYHSGELEYKVIGMSGPDHKRVFTMCVSIDGVVYGFGDGGTKQEAGQNAPQATLELLNRDNV' A
#
# COMPACT_ATOMS: atom_id res chain seq x y z
N LEU A 1 -21.51 -3.54 -4.27
CA LEU A 1 -20.20 -3.61 -3.94
C LEU A 1 -19.40 -2.55 -4.55
N SER A 2 -19.12 -1.65 -3.87
CA SER A 2 -18.65 -0.54 -4.48
C SER A 2 -17.24 -0.32 -4.25
N ALA A 3 -16.80 -0.25 -3.11
CA ALA A 3 -15.48 0.20 -2.87
C ALA A 3 -14.51 -0.93 -3.03
N LYS A 4 -13.45 -0.69 -3.72
CA LYS A 4 -12.38 -1.64 -3.78
C LYS A 4 -11.56 -1.50 -2.53
N ASP A 5 -11.31 -2.61 -1.89
CA ASP A 5 -10.44 -2.64 -0.75
C ASP A 5 -9.09 -3.16 -1.22
N TYR A 6 -8.18 -2.25 -1.49
CA TYR A 6 -6.88 -2.62 -2.03
C TYR A 6 -6.05 -3.43 -1.06
N LYS A 7 -6.25 -3.24 0.25
CA LYS A 7 -5.56 -4.08 1.22
C LYS A 7 -5.98 -5.53 1.09
N THR A 8 -7.27 -5.78 0.92
CA THR A 8 -7.77 -7.14 0.77
C THR A 8 -7.28 -7.75 -0.53
N LEU A 9 -7.32 -6.99 -1.62
CA LEU A 9 -6.84 -7.49 -2.90
C LEU A 9 -5.36 -7.84 -2.85
N LEU A 10 -4.56 -6.99 -2.21
CA LEU A 10 -3.14 -7.25 -2.08
C LEU A 10 -2.87 -8.45 -1.20
N GLN A 11 -3.62 -8.58 -0.11
CA GLN A 11 -3.50 -9.73 0.78
C GLN A 11 -3.73 -11.03 0.02
N GLU A 12 -4.77 -11.07 -0.80
CA GLU A 12 -5.08 -12.25 -1.61
C GLU A 12 -3.98 -12.55 -2.61
N TYR A 13 -3.44 -11.52 -3.24
CA TYR A 13 -2.35 -11.67 -4.18
C TYR A 13 -1.11 -12.25 -3.50
N VAL A 14 -0.77 -11.69 -2.34
CA VAL A 14 0.42 -12.12 -1.60
C VAL A 14 0.29 -13.56 -1.15
N GLN A 15 -0.88 -13.95 -0.66
CA GLN A 15 -1.12 -15.32 -0.23
C GLN A 15 -0.98 -16.30 -1.38
N HIS A 16 -1.31 -15.86 -2.59
CA HIS A 16 -1.28 -16.74 -3.75
C HIS A 16 0.12 -16.86 -4.38
N TYR A 17 0.87 -15.77 -4.40
CA TYR A 17 2.12 -15.73 -5.16
C TYR A 17 3.40 -15.58 -4.32
N HIS A 18 3.27 -15.34 -3.02
CA HIS A 18 4.41 -15.08 -2.15
C HIS A 18 4.30 -15.89 -0.88
N SER A 19 5.34 -15.87 -0.05
CA SER A 19 5.29 -16.59 1.21
C SER A 19 4.45 -15.89 2.26
N GLY A 20 4.08 -14.66 2.03
CA GLY A 20 2.98 -14.11 2.77
C GLY A 20 3.24 -13.10 3.85
N GLU A 21 4.43 -12.61 4.02
CA GLU A 21 4.67 -11.62 5.06
C GLU A 21 4.47 -10.22 4.49
N LEU A 22 3.28 -9.67 4.72
CA LEU A 22 2.87 -8.37 4.20
C LEU A 22 2.89 -7.36 5.33
N GLU A 23 3.61 -6.24 5.13
CA GLU A 23 3.70 -5.19 6.11
C GLU A 23 3.38 -3.84 5.53
N TYR A 24 2.71 -3.01 6.32
CA TYR A 24 2.42 -1.62 5.99
C TYR A 24 3.13 -0.73 7.00
N LYS A 25 3.81 0.30 6.53
CA LYS A 25 4.59 1.15 7.41
C LYS A 25 4.41 2.61 7.04
N VAL A 26 4.08 3.44 8.02
CA VAL A 26 4.06 4.88 7.81
C VAL A 26 5.51 5.36 7.88
N ILE A 27 6.01 5.86 6.77
CA ILE A 27 7.41 6.25 6.65
C ILE A 27 7.62 7.74 6.61
N GLY A 28 6.55 8.51 6.50
CA GLY A 28 6.69 9.95 6.46
C GLY A 28 5.41 10.66 6.79
N MET A 29 5.58 11.90 7.19
CA MET A 29 4.47 12.77 7.50
C MET A 29 4.95 14.19 7.26
N SER A 30 4.21 14.95 6.45
CA SER A 30 4.62 16.29 6.07
C SER A 30 3.43 17.22 6.05
N GLY A 31 3.70 18.52 5.92
CA GLY A 31 2.67 19.52 5.86
C GLY A 31 2.21 20.00 7.22
N PRO A 32 1.53 21.16 7.26
CA PRO A 32 1.01 21.70 8.50
C PRO A 32 -0.18 20.88 9.00
N ASP A 33 -0.58 21.12 10.24
CA ASP A 33 -1.61 20.31 10.90
C ASP A 33 -2.90 20.22 10.09
N HIS A 34 -3.27 21.29 9.41
CA HIS A 34 -4.52 21.32 8.66
C HIS A 34 -4.38 20.79 7.24
N LYS A 35 -3.15 20.44 6.82
CA LYS A 35 -2.90 19.87 5.49
C LYS A 35 -1.83 18.81 5.58
N ARG A 36 -1.96 17.94 6.55
CA ARG A 36 -0.96 16.91 6.77
C ARG A 36 -1.07 15.82 5.72
N VAL A 37 0.07 15.35 5.25
CA VAL A 37 0.13 14.25 4.30
C VAL A 37 0.94 13.13 4.94
N PHE A 38 0.36 11.94 4.95
CA PHE A 38 1.03 10.74 5.43
C PHE A 38 1.53 9.95 4.23
N THR A 39 2.72 9.38 4.35
CA THR A 39 3.27 8.49 3.33
C THR A 39 3.43 7.11 3.93
N MET A 40 2.91 6.11 3.25
CA MET A 40 2.97 4.73 3.69
C MET A 40 3.63 3.89 2.62
N CYS A 41 4.38 2.88 3.03
CA CYS A 41 4.92 1.91 2.09
C CYS A 41 4.42 0.53 2.41
N VAL A 42 4.50 -0.33 1.39
CA VAL A 42 4.16 -1.75 1.52
C VAL A 42 5.42 -2.55 1.32
N SER A 43 5.68 -3.51 2.19
CA SER A 43 6.73 -4.49 1.94
C SER A 43 6.14 -5.88 1.96
N ILE A 44 6.70 -6.75 1.15
CA ILE A 44 6.32 -8.15 1.05
C ILE A 44 7.58 -8.95 1.25
N ASP A 45 7.57 -9.80 2.28
CA ASP A 45 8.72 -10.63 2.64
C ASP A 45 10.00 -9.81 2.79
N GLY A 46 9.87 -8.62 3.37
CA GLY A 46 11.01 -7.75 3.65
C GLY A 46 11.44 -6.86 2.51
N VAL A 47 10.80 -6.93 1.35
CA VAL A 47 11.13 -6.12 0.19
C VAL A 47 10.10 -5.02 0.03
N VAL A 48 10.55 -3.78 -0.09
CA VAL A 48 9.65 -2.63 -0.26
C VAL A 48 9.19 -2.55 -1.70
N TYR A 49 7.89 -2.37 -1.91
CA TYR A 49 7.31 -2.27 -3.24
C TYR A 49 6.72 -0.89 -3.50
N GLY A 50 5.51 -0.64 -3.02
CA GLY A 50 4.78 0.55 -3.38
C GLY A 50 4.66 1.56 -2.27
N PHE A 51 4.39 2.80 -2.64
CA PHE A 51 4.19 3.90 -1.71
C PHE A 51 2.85 4.54 -1.99
N GLY A 52 2.24 5.09 -0.94
CA GLY A 52 1.00 5.81 -1.10
C GLY A 52 0.93 6.97 -0.12
N ASP A 53 0.41 8.09 -0.60
CA ASP A 53 0.21 9.28 0.20
C ASP A 53 -1.27 9.47 0.45
N GLY A 54 -1.59 10.13 1.55
CA GLY A 54 -2.97 10.50 1.83
C GLY A 54 -3.05 11.49 2.97
N GLY A 55 -4.16 12.19 3.03
CA GLY A 55 -4.42 13.15 4.11
C GLY A 55 -4.72 12.49 5.44
N THR A 56 -4.97 11.19 5.42
CA THR A 56 -5.13 10.37 6.62
C THR A 56 -4.32 9.11 6.43
N LYS A 57 -4.02 8.44 7.54
CA LYS A 57 -3.34 7.15 7.47
C LYS A 57 -4.18 6.12 6.73
N GLN A 58 -5.48 6.20 6.86
CA GLN A 58 -6.40 5.29 6.19
C GLN A 58 -6.32 5.47 4.67
N GLU A 59 -6.28 6.71 4.22
CA GLU A 59 -6.18 7.00 2.80
C GLU A 59 -4.83 6.54 2.23
N ALA A 60 -3.74 6.85 2.92
CA ALA A 60 -2.42 6.36 2.53
C ALA A 60 -2.39 4.84 2.51
N GLY A 61 -3.10 4.21 3.45
CA GLY A 61 -3.19 2.77 3.56
C GLY A 61 -4.01 2.10 2.47
N GLN A 62 -4.75 2.86 1.68
CA GLN A 62 -5.41 2.34 0.49
C GLN A 62 -4.56 2.63 -0.75
N ASN A 63 -3.90 3.77 -0.79
CA ASN A 63 -3.11 4.15 -1.94
C ASN A 63 -1.82 3.34 -2.07
N ALA A 64 -1.20 2.99 -0.97
CA ALA A 64 0.04 2.20 -1.00
C ALA A 64 -0.18 0.79 -1.56
N PRO A 65 -1.19 0.03 -1.10
CA PRO A 65 -1.43 -1.28 -1.70
C PRO A 65 -1.91 -1.20 -3.14
N GLN A 66 -2.65 -0.15 -3.51
CA GLN A 66 -3.03 0.06 -4.90
C GLN A 66 -1.78 0.19 -5.78
N ALA A 67 -0.83 1.04 -5.38
CA ALA A 67 0.40 1.23 -6.12
C ALA A 67 1.20 -0.07 -6.19
N THR A 68 1.22 -0.82 -5.11
CA THR A 68 1.93 -2.10 -5.06
C THR A 68 1.34 -3.09 -6.05
N LEU A 69 0.00 -3.19 -6.09
CA LEU A 69 -0.66 -4.08 -7.03
C LEU A 69 -0.34 -3.70 -8.48
N GLU A 70 -0.29 -2.40 -8.76
CA GLU A 70 0.06 -1.95 -10.10
C GLU A 70 1.47 -2.35 -10.49
N LEU A 71 2.41 -2.24 -9.55
CA LEU A 71 3.79 -2.67 -9.80
C LEU A 71 3.86 -4.17 -10.04
N LEU A 72 3.17 -4.95 -9.24
CA LEU A 72 3.20 -6.41 -9.35
C LEU A 72 2.55 -6.87 -10.65
N ASN A 73 1.48 -6.23 -11.07
CA ASN A 73 0.83 -6.57 -12.33
C ASN A 73 1.69 -6.24 -13.54
N ARG A 74 2.47 -5.18 -13.45
CA ARG A 74 3.39 -4.81 -14.51
C ARG A 74 4.46 -5.86 -14.73
N ASP A 75 4.97 -6.41 -13.63
CA ASP A 75 6.03 -7.40 -13.70
C ASP A 75 5.55 -8.73 -14.25
N ASN A 76 4.24 -8.94 -14.27
CA ASN A 76 3.67 -10.19 -14.73
C ASN A 76 3.26 -10.17 -16.20
N VAL A 77 3.50 -9.08 -16.90
CA VAL A 77 3.10 -8.97 -18.30
C VAL A 77 4.14 -9.50 -19.27
#